data_e6534a48c5ba046d2845b4f2017b260e
#
_entry.id   e6534a48c5ba046d2845b4f2017b260e
#
_cell.length_a   1.000
_cell.length_b   1.000
_cell.length_c   1.000
_cell.angle_alpha   90.00
_cell.angle_beta   90.00
_cell.angle_gamma   90.00
#
_symmetry.space_group_name_H-M   'P 1'
#
loop_
_entity.id
_entity.type
_entity.pdbx_description
1 polymer ?
#
loop_
_entity_poly.entity_id
_entity_poly.type
_entity_poly.pdbx_seq_one_letter_code
_entity_poly.pdbx_strand_id
1 'polypeptide(L)'
;MVKAVADVVHLGAVGMDGQWVLDRLVCLGVDVAAIEQLDYPSGLGIINVAADGENAITPFQGANVALGLDRIQAVLGGIPAQDWLVLQNETLHQRTAAALKVTRPGTADAIPDLVEVMAPND
;
A
#
# COMPACT_ATOMS: atom_id res chain seq x y z
N MET A 1 12.19 -12.71 17.90
CA MET A 1 11.03 -12.25 17.11
C MET A 1 11.03 -10.72 17.18
N VAL A 2 11.22 -10.04 16.07
CA VAL A 2 11.16 -8.56 16.05
C VAL A 2 9.68 -8.19 16.09
N LYS A 3 9.24 -7.55 17.16
CA LYS A 3 7.89 -7.04 17.33
C LYS A 3 7.85 -5.62 16.75
N ALA A 4 6.76 -5.23 16.12
CA ALA A 4 6.56 -3.86 15.69
C ALA A 4 6.74 -2.91 16.90
N VAL A 5 7.46 -1.81 16.69
CA VAL A 5 7.76 -0.82 17.75
C VAL A 5 6.57 0.12 17.95
N ALA A 6 5.64 0.13 16.99
CA ALA A 6 4.42 0.94 17.00
C ALA A 6 3.22 0.07 16.58
N ASP A 7 2.02 0.52 16.90
CA ASP A 7 0.80 -0.06 16.37
C ASP A 7 0.70 0.28 14.87
N VAL A 8 0.66 -0.75 14.04
CA VAL A 8 0.65 -0.62 12.58
C VAL A 8 -0.60 -1.23 12.01
N VAL A 9 -1.36 -0.46 11.26
CA VAL A 9 -2.47 -0.94 10.42
C VAL A 9 -1.97 -0.97 8.99
N HIS A 10 -2.10 -2.13 8.32
CA HIS A 10 -1.70 -2.27 6.92
C HIS A 10 -2.95 -2.28 6.02
N LEU A 11 -3.03 -1.32 5.11
CA LEU A 11 -4.05 -1.26 4.07
C LEU A 11 -3.47 -1.81 2.76
N GLY A 12 -4.12 -2.79 2.17
CA GLY A 12 -3.67 -3.42 0.93
C GLY A 12 -4.62 -4.48 0.42
N ALA A 13 -4.17 -5.23 -0.56
CA ALA A 13 -4.88 -6.39 -1.07
C ALA A 13 -3.91 -7.54 -1.39
N VAL A 14 -4.35 -8.74 -1.14
CA VAL A 14 -3.67 -9.99 -1.53
C VAL A 14 -4.64 -10.89 -2.27
N GLY A 15 -4.13 -11.83 -3.03
CA GLY A 15 -4.93 -12.88 -3.63
C GLY A 15 -5.22 -14.02 -2.66
N MET A 16 -5.96 -15.03 -3.13
CA MET A 16 -6.20 -16.27 -2.36
C MET A 16 -4.89 -17.02 -2.05
N ASP A 17 -3.87 -16.82 -2.86
CA ASP A 17 -2.51 -17.33 -2.68
C ASP A 17 -1.69 -16.56 -1.62
N GLY A 18 -2.21 -15.42 -1.14
CA GLY A 18 -1.53 -14.49 -0.23
C GLY A 18 -1.75 -14.75 1.26
N GLN A 19 -2.43 -15.83 1.67
CA GLN A 19 -2.73 -16.11 3.08
C GLN A 19 -1.46 -16.12 3.95
N TRP A 20 -0.38 -16.68 3.46
CA TRP A 20 0.89 -16.72 4.18
C TRP A 20 1.47 -15.33 4.51
N VAL A 21 1.17 -14.32 3.66
CA VAL A 21 1.56 -12.93 3.91
C VAL A 21 0.82 -12.39 5.12
N LEU A 22 -0.51 -12.61 5.18
CA LEU A 22 -1.34 -12.19 6.30
C LEU A 22 -0.86 -12.82 7.60
N ASP A 23 -0.63 -14.13 7.59
CA ASP A 23 -0.13 -14.87 8.75
C ASP A 23 1.21 -14.31 9.22
N ARG A 24 2.09 -13.97 8.28
CA ARG A 24 3.39 -13.39 8.60
C ARG A 24 3.28 -12.01 9.22
N LEU A 25 2.41 -11.14 8.69
CA LEU A 25 2.16 -9.81 9.23
C LEU A 25 1.58 -9.87 10.64
N VAL A 26 0.60 -10.74 10.87
CA VAL A 26 0.02 -10.99 12.20
C VAL A 26 1.10 -11.43 13.20
N CYS A 27 1.98 -12.35 12.81
CA CYS A 27 3.11 -12.79 13.64
C CYS A 27 4.08 -11.64 14.00
N LEU A 28 4.13 -10.59 13.19
CA LEU A 28 4.93 -9.39 13.43
C LEU A 28 4.19 -8.33 14.25
N GLY A 29 2.91 -8.55 14.57
CA GLY A 29 2.08 -7.64 15.34
C GLY A 29 1.45 -6.52 14.50
N VAL A 30 1.34 -6.71 13.19
CA VAL A 30 0.65 -5.78 12.29
C VAL A 30 -0.84 -6.10 12.27
N ASP A 31 -1.68 -5.06 12.35
CA ASP A 31 -3.12 -5.21 12.11
C ASP A 31 -3.39 -5.36 10.61
N VAL A 32 -3.96 -6.49 10.23
CA VAL A 32 -4.28 -6.86 8.85
C VAL A 32 -5.77 -6.73 8.52
N ALA A 33 -6.59 -6.20 9.42
CA ALA A 33 -8.03 -6.08 9.21
C ALA A 33 -8.42 -5.20 8.01
N ALA A 34 -7.51 -4.33 7.57
CA ALA A 34 -7.69 -3.49 6.40
C ALA A 34 -7.12 -4.11 5.10
N ILE A 35 -6.53 -5.30 5.16
CA ILE A 35 -6.08 -6.02 3.95
C ILE A 35 -7.25 -6.83 3.40
N GLU A 36 -7.55 -6.63 2.12
CA GLU A 36 -8.57 -7.43 1.42
C GLU A 36 -7.94 -8.66 0.78
N GLN A 37 -8.61 -9.80 0.92
CA GLN A 37 -8.27 -11.00 0.16
C GLN A 37 -9.23 -11.13 -1.01
N LEU A 38 -8.69 -11.03 -2.23
CA LEU A 38 -9.45 -10.94 -3.46
C LEU A 38 -9.32 -12.21 -4.31
N ASP A 39 -10.31 -12.49 -5.14
CA ASP A 39 -10.23 -13.55 -6.16
C ASP A 39 -9.36 -13.08 -7.34
N TYR A 40 -8.12 -12.82 -7.04
CA TYR A 40 -7.06 -12.35 -7.93
C TYR A 40 -5.73 -12.93 -7.46
N PRO A 41 -4.73 -13.15 -8.32
CA PRO A 41 -3.39 -13.49 -7.85
C PRO A 41 -2.79 -12.33 -7.06
N SER A 42 -2.03 -12.60 -6.01
CA SER A 42 -1.27 -11.58 -5.30
C SER A 42 -0.28 -10.86 -6.22
N GLY A 43 0.01 -9.60 -5.93
CA GLY A 43 1.09 -8.88 -6.60
C GLY A 43 2.44 -9.53 -6.30
N LEU A 44 3.32 -9.56 -7.29
CA LEU A 44 4.67 -10.11 -7.16
C LEU A 44 5.67 -9.38 -8.05
N GLY A 45 6.95 -9.45 -7.68
CA GLY A 45 8.06 -8.99 -8.51
C GLY A 45 8.95 -10.16 -8.90
N ILE A 46 9.22 -10.32 -10.19
CA ILE A 46 10.22 -11.27 -10.69
C ILE A 46 11.54 -10.51 -10.81
N ILE A 47 12.51 -10.91 -9.99
CA ILE A 47 13.81 -10.25 -9.92
C ILE A 47 14.85 -11.14 -10.56
N ASN A 48 15.42 -10.67 -11.68
CA ASN A 48 16.55 -11.31 -12.34
C ASN A 48 17.83 -10.59 -11.92
N VAL A 49 18.78 -11.34 -11.37
CA VAL A 49 20.07 -10.79 -10.94
C VAL A 49 21.16 -11.37 -11.83
N ALA A 50 21.92 -10.49 -12.49
CA ALA A 50 23.05 -10.85 -13.31
C ALA A 50 24.31 -11.16 -12.49
N ALA A 51 25.30 -11.78 -13.09
CA ALA A 51 26.53 -12.17 -12.39
C ALA A 51 27.36 -10.98 -11.86
N ASP A 52 27.19 -9.80 -12.44
CA ASP A 52 27.82 -8.53 -12.02
C ASP A 52 27.05 -7.81 -10.91
N GLY A 53 25.89 -8.36 -10.48
CA GLY A 53 25.03 -7.79 -9.45
C GLY A 53 23.95 -6.84 -9.95
N GLU A 54 23.93 -6.51 -11.25
CA GLU A 54 22.83 -5.75 -11.85
C GLU A 54 21.53 -6.54 -11.78
N ASN A 55 20.40 -5.84 -11.55
CA ASN A 55 19.10 -6.49 -11.49
C ASN A 55 18.11 -5.89 -12.49
N ALA A 56 17.17 -6.72 -12.92
CA ALA A 56 16.01 -6.34 -13.69
C ALA A 56 14.76 -6.87 -13.00
N ILE A 57 13.82 -6.00 -12.70
CA ILE A 57 12.59 -6.35 -11.98
C ILE A 57 11.40 -6.24 -12.94
N THR A 58 10.66 -7.33 -13.07
CA THR A 58 9.39 -7.35 -13.80
C THR A 58 8.26 -7.42 -12.78
N PRO A 59 7.53 -6.31 -12.54
CA PRO A 59 6.42 -6.30 -11.59
C PRO A 59 5.16 -6.89 -12.22
N PHE A 60 4.44 -7.68 -11.43
CA PHE A 60 3.07 -8.08 -11.70
C PHE A 60 2.20 -7.53 -10.56
N GLN A 61 1.31 -6.61 -10.87
CA GLN A 61 0.58 -5.86 -9.85
C GLN A 61 -0.50 -6.69 -9.13
N GLY A 62 -1.11 -7.67 -9.82
CA GLY A 62 -2.05 -8.60 -9.22
C GLY A 62 -3.17 -7.90 -8.45
N ALA A 63 -3.47 -8.39 -7.24
CA ALA A 63 -4.51 -7.85 -6.36
C ALA A 63 -4.32 -6.36 -6.01
N ASN A 64 -3.11 -5.81 -6.11
CA ASN A 64 -2.84 -4.40 -5.77
C ASN A 64 -3.64 -3.41 -6.61
N VAL A 65 -3.96 -3.74 -7.87
CA VAL A 65 -4.77 -2.86 -8.74
C VAL A 65 -6.26 -3.02 -8.53
N ALA A 66 -6.68 -4.06 -7.85
CA ALA A 66 -8.10 -4.36 -7.63
C ALA A 66 -8.64 -3.75 -6.32
N LEU A 67 -7.77 -3.18 -5.48
CA LEU A 67 -8.19 -2.50 -4.26
C LEU A 67 -9.11 -1.32 -4.58
N GLY A 68 -10.34 -1.37 -4.05
CA GLY A 68 -11.38 -0.39 -4.33
C GLY A 68 -11.13 0.96 -3.65
N LEU A 69 -11.50 2.06 -4.33
CA LEU A 69 -11.40 3.41 -3.77
C LEU A 69 -12.24 3.56 -2.49
N ASP A 70 -13.43 2.97 -2.46
CA ASP A 70 -14.34 3.04 -1.30
C ASP A 70 -13.69 2.42 -0.07
N ARG A 71 -12.96 1.32 -0.24
CA ARG A 71 -12.21 0.68 0.84
C ARG A 71 -11.10 1.57 1.36
N ILE A 72 -10.33 2.18 0.46
CA ILE A 72 -9.28 3.12 0.80
C ILE A 72 -9.87 4.29 1.60
N GLN A 73 -10.95 4.90 1.12
CA GLN A 73 -11.62 6.02 1.80
C GLN A 73 -12.15 5.64 3.18
N ALA A 74 -12.76 4.47 3.31
CA ALA A 74 -13.30 4.00 4.59
C ALA A 74 -12.19 3.82 5.64
N VAL A 75 -11.06 3.24 5.27
CA VAL A 75 -9.92 3.05 6.17
C VAL A 75 -9.29 4.40 6.53
N LEU A 76 -9.01 5.23 5.54
CA LEU A 76 -8.36 6.53 5.75
C LEU A 76 -9.25 7.49 6.56
N GLY A 77 -10.57 7.41 6.39
CA GLY A 77 -11.52 8.20 7.17
C GLY A 77 -11.54 7.86 8.66
N GLY A 78 -11.10 6.68 9.03
CA GLY A 78 -10.97 6.23 10.43
C GLY A 78 -9.62 6.53 11.08
N ILE A 79 -8.63 7.03 10.32
CA ILE A 79 -7.29 7.32 10.85
C ILE A 79 -7.32 8.64 11.63
N PRO A 80 -6.86 8.66 12.91
CA PRO A 80 -6.72 9.90 13.68
C PRO A 80 -5.78 10.90 13.00
N ALA A 81 -6.06 12.21 13.17
CA ALA A 81 -5.31 13.27 12.49
C ALA A 81 -3.83 13.36 12.91
N GLN A 82 -3.48 12.80 14.07
CA GLN A 82 -2.12 12.78 14.61
C GLN A 82 -1.30 11.55 14.14
N ASP A 83 -1.93 10.59 13.47
CA ASP A 83 -1.25 9.37 13.04
C ASP A 83 -0.45 9.61 11.76
N TRP A 84 0.56 8.77 11.56
CA TRP A 84 1.38 8.79 10.36
C TRP A 84 0.78 7.89 9.28
N LEU A 85 0.69 8.41 8.07
CA LEU A 85 0.38 7.64 6.88
C LEU A 85 1.65 7.43 6.06
N VAL A 86 2.04 6.17 5.89
CA VAL A 86 3.14 5.79 5.01
C VAL A 86 2.57 5.21 3.73
N LEU A 87 2.95 5.75 2.60
CA LEU A 87 2.52 5.30 1.28
C LEU A 87 3.69 4.64 0.56
N GLN A 88 3.40 3.47 0.00
CA GLN A 88 4.28 2.76 -0.90
C GLN A 88 3.63 2.81 -2.29
N ASN A 89 4.29 3.40 -3.23
CA ASN A 89 3.75 3.85 -4.52
C ASN A 89 3.42 2.68 -5.50
N GLU A 90 3.01 1.53 -5.00
CA GLU A 90 2.75 0.31 -5.77
C GLU A 90 1.27 -0.01 -5.96
N THR A 91 0.38 0.70 -5.26
CA THR A 91 -1.06 0.66 -5.50
C THR A 91 -1.46 1.87 -6.35
N LEU A 92 -2.63 1.87 -6.96
CA LEU A 92 -3.08 2.96 -7.84
C LEU A 92 -2.98 4.33 -7.14
N HIS A 93 -1.88 5.02 -7.36
CA HIS A 93 -1.50 6.32 -6.74
C HIS A 93 -2.61 7.35 -6.78
N GLN A 94 -3.29 7.45 -7.92
CA GLN A 94 -4.37 8.39 -8.14
C GLN A 94 -5.55 8.15 -7.19
N ARG A 95 -5.85 6.89 -6.88
CA ARG A 95 -6.96 6.53 -5.99
C ARG A 95 -6.62 6.84 -4.53
N THR A 96 -5.41 6.54 -4.11
CA THR A 96 -4.97 6.80 -2.73
C THR A 96 -4.86 8.30 -2.47
N ALA A 97 -4.28 9.06 -3.40
CA ALA A 97 -4.16 10.51 -3.30
C ALA A 97 -5.53 11.21 -3.35
N ALA A 98 -6.46 10.74 -4.20
CA ALA A 98 -7.82 11.26 -4.23
C ALA A 98 -8.58 10.98 -2.94
N ALA A 99 -8.41 9.80 -2.33
CA ALA A 99 -9.01 9.46 -1.06
C ALA A 99 -8.49 10.35 0.08
N LEU A 100 -7.19 10.62 0.13
CA LEU A 100 -6.58 11.54 1.12
C LEU A 100 -7.13 12.96 1.00
N LYS A 101 -7.33 13.44 -0.23
CA LYS A 101 -7.87 14.79 -0.47
C LYS A 101 -9.31 14.94 0.00
N VAL A 102 -10.12 13.88 -0.06
CA VAL A 102 -11.54 13.91 0.33
C VAL A 102 -11.72 13.82 1.85
N THR A 103 -10.83 13.13 2.55
CA THR A 103 -10.98 12.86 4.00
C THR A 103 -10.47 13.97 4.92
N ARG A 104 -9.74 14.98 4.40
CA ARG A 104 -9.13 16.03 5.22
C ARG A 104 -9.37 17.44 4.66
N PRO A 105 -10.48 18.11 4.98
CA PRO A 105 -10.63 19.52 4.70
C PRO A 105 -9.57 20.30 5.50
N GLY A 106 -8.64 20.98 4.81
CA GLY A 106 -7.61 21.84 5.39
C GLY A 106 -6.19 21.27 5.45
N THR A 107 -5.95 20.05 5.01
CA THR A 107 -4.59 19.46 4.94
C THR A 107 -3.96 19.53 3.55
N ALA A 108 -4.49 20.36 2.66
CA ALA A 108 -3.95 20.55 1.30
C ALA A 108 -2.48 21.00 1.31
N ASP A 109 -2.04 21.69 2.37
CA ASP A 109 -0.68 22.20 2.51
C ASP A 109 0.32 21.15 3.03
N ALA A 110 -0.14 19.97 3.48
CA ALA A 110 0.71 18.91 4.02
C ALA A 110 0.85 17.69 3.09
N ILE A 111 0.13 17.67 1.99
CA ILE A 111 0.25 16.62 0.96
C ILE A 111 1.02 17.23 -0.20
N PRO A 112 2.14 16.60 -0.64
CA PRO A 112 2.81 17.04 -1.86
C PRO A 112 1.78 17.18 -2.98
N ASP A 113 1.85 18.27 -3.72
CA ASP A 113 0.90 18.53 -4.81
C ASP A 113 0.89 17.30 -5.72
N LEU A 114 -0.29 16.84 -6.13
CA LEU A 114 -0.46 15.67 -6.98
C LEU A 114 0.41 15.73 -8.25
N VAL A 115 0.77 16.95 -8.67
CA VAL A 115 1.68 17.21 -9.78
C VAL A 115 3.11 16.78 -9.46
N GLU A 116 3.57 16.89 -8.19
CA GLU A 116 4.92 16.46 -7.78
C GLU A 116 5.03 14.94 -7.65
N VAL A 117 3.94 14.27 -7.28
CA VAL A 117 3.90 12.79 -7.17
C VAL A 117 3.77 12.13 -8.54
N MET A 118 3.28 12.86 -9.54
CA MET A 118 3.00 12.35 -10.90
C MET A 118 4.01 12.84 -11.96
N ALA A 119 4.98 13.68 -11.60
CA ALA A 119 6.01 14.06 -12.52
C ALA A 119 6.91 12.85 -12.82
N PRO A 120 7.06 12.43 -14.08
CA PRO A 120 8.09 11.46 -14.42
C PRO A 120 9.44 12.07 -14.02
N ASN A 121 10.23 11.29 -13.28
CA ASN A 121 11.63 11.64 -13.08
C ASN A 121 12.31 11.55 -14.45
N ASP A 122 12.70 12.71 -15.00
CA ASP A 122 13.58 12.80 -16.16
C ASP A 122 14.97 12.28 -15.82
#